data_9123a4b210e8a26c56657dc42e13dbeb
#
_entry.id   9123a4b210e8a26c56657dc42e13dbeb
#
_cell.length_a   1.000
_cell.length_b   1.000
_cell.length_c   1.000
_cell.angle_alpha   90.00
_cell.angle_beta   90.00
_cell.angle_gamma   90.00
#
_symmetry.space_group_name_H-M   'P 1'
#
loop_
_entity.id
_entity.type
_entity.pdbx_description
1 polymer ?
#
loop_
_entity_poly.entity_id
_entity_poly.type
_entity_poly.pdbx_seq_one_letter_code
_entity_poly.pdbx_strand_id
1 'polypeptide(L)'
;MHLSPFGSRRGSSRRLFVRASTAVAATSVLAFAPVAFTTVATPVASAAGTCEFNWGIKQSYRAYIQGPVAKGGWGGDGIGFNGDKTGPNGAFQFRPQKPQVNGDTVTVPLNGVLRFNGHNYGGDDLLDMTLSDWKVRAKGKTAEILVDYVSYESDMVNKSKRGAKITGDDEVIAKVNLSTPVNPGSGSVNLSG
;
A
#
# COMPACT_ATOMS: atom_id res chain seq x y z
N MET A 1 40.33 12.94 -14.71
CA MET A 1 39.08 13.00 -13.89
C MET A 1 38.55 11.59 -13.78
N HIS A 2 38.67 10.97 -12.63
CA HIS A 2 38.32 9.58 -12.38
C HIS A 2 36.98 9.57 -11.62
N LEU A 3 35.94 9.08 -12.26
CA LEU A 3 34.64 8.87 -11.64
C LEU A 3 34.60 7.46 -11.04
N SER A 4 34.60 7.38 -9.72
CA SER A 4 34.41 6.13 -8.99
C SER A 4 32.94 5.70 -8.99
N PRO A 5 32.64 4.39 -9.07
CA PRO A 5 31.27 3.91 -9.12
C PRO A 5 30.59 3.95 -7.75
N PHE A 6 29.34 4.31 -7.76
CA PHE A 6 28.41 4.35 -6.63
C PHE A 6 28.33 2.99 -5.93
N GLY A 7 28.68 2.99 -4.64
CA GLY A 7 28.52 1.84 -3.77
C GLY A 7 27.05 1.50 -3.55
N SER A 8 26.69 0.26 -3.84
CA SER A 8 25.42 -0.38 -3.52
C SER A 8 25.20 -0.39 -2.01
N ARG A 9 24.35 0.48 -1.50
CA ARG A 9 23.86 0.36 -0.12
C ARG A 9 22.71 -0.64 -0.09
N ARG A 10 22.90 -1.70 0.66
CA ARG A 10 21.91 -2.74 0.98
C ARG A 10 20.63 -2.09 1.47
N GLY A 11 19.54 -2.32 0.73
CA GLY A 11 18.20 -1.92 1.12
C GLY A 11 17.80 -2.62 2.42
N SER A 12 17.45 -1.84 3.43
CA SER A 12 16.82 -2.33 4.65
C SER A 12 15.45 -2.92 4.30
N SER A 13 15.34 -4.23 4.42
CA SER A 13 14.09 -4.97 4.23
C SER A 13 13.07 -4.51 5.28
N ARG A 14 12.07 -3.78 4.86
CA ARG A 14 10.96 -3.36 5.74
C ARG A 14 9.93 -4.48 5.77
N ARG A 15 9.72 -5.02 6.94
CA ARG A 15 8.77 -6.11 7.18
C ARG A 15 7.34 -5.56 7.24
N LEU A 16 6.51 -6.09 6.38
CA LEU A 16 5.06 -5.94 6.45
C LEU A 16 4.53 -6.96 7.46
N PHE A 17 4.02 -6.51 8.59
CA PHE A 17 3.43 -7.39 9.59
C PHE A 17 1.91 -7.40 9.45
N VAL A 18 1.38 -8.53 9.01
CA VAL A 18 -0.04 -8.84 9.16
C VAL A 18 -0.16 -9.78 10.36
N ARG A 19 -0.63 -9.28 11.49
CA ARG A 19 -0.88 -10.10 12.68
C ARG A 19 -2.29 -10.67 12.62
N ALA A 20 -2.40 -11.99 12.52
CA ALA A 20 -3.63 -12.73 12.79
C ALA A 20 -3.67 -13.12 14.26
N SER A 21 -4.64 -12.63 15.00
CA SER A 21 -4.87 -13.06 16.39
C SER A 21 -5.82 -14.24 16.41
N THR A 22 -5.34 -15.40 16.85
CA THR A 22 -6.14 -16.61 17.10
C THR A 22 -6.77 -16.54 18.48
N ALA A 23 -8.09 -16.58 18.54
CA ALA A 23 -8.82 -16.75 19.79
C ALA A 23 -8.93 -18.26 20.14
N VAL A 24 -8.47 -18.59 21.35
CA VAL A 24 -8.56 -19.95 21.94
C VAL A 24 -9.96 -20.14 22.50
N ALA A 25 -10.68 -21.15 22.05
CA ALA A 25 -11.94 -21.59 22.64
C ALA A 25 -11.69 -22.68 23.69
N ALA A 26 -12.22 -22.45 24.89
CA ALA A 26 -12.18 -23.42 25.99
C ALA A 26 -13.21 -24.52 25.76
N THR A 27 -12.76 -25.79 25.90
CA THR A 27 -13.57 -27.00 25.85
C THR A 27 -14.14 -27.35 27.22
N SER A 28 -15.46 -27.51 27.33
CA SER A 28 -16.11 -28.26 28.40
C SER A 28 -16.81 -29.49 27.85
N VAL A 29 -16.41 -30.65 28.37
CA VAL A 29 -16.94 -31.95 28.02
C VAL A 29 -18.15 -32.27 28.89
N LEU A 30 -19.29 -32.63 28.29
CA LEU A 30 -20.36 -33.40 28.92
C LEU A 30 -20.95 -34.37 27.92
N ALA A 31 -21.15 -35.62 28.39
CA ALA A 31 -21.44 -36.78 27.63
C ALA A 31 -22.95 -37.06 27.40
N PHE A 32 -23.22 -37.88 26.37
CA PHE A 32 -24.36 -38.76 26.09
C PHE A 32 -25.53 -38.27 25.24
N ALA A 33 -25.63 -38.72 24.02
CA ALA A 33 -26.60 -39.63 23.39
C ALA A 33 -26.53 -39.51 21.85
N PRO A 34 -26.74 -40.55 21.03
CA PRO A 34 -26.58 -40.47 19.57
C PRO A 34 -27.83 -39.84 18.96
N VAL A 35 -27.73 -38.61 18.60
CA VAL A 35 -28.66 -37.89 17.73
C VAL A 35 -27.95 -37.69 16.40
N ALA A 36 -28.61 -38.08 15.30
CA ALA A 36 -28.12 -37.91 13.96
C ALA A 36 -27.83 -36.41 13.70
N PHE A 37 -26.57 -36.06 13.63
CA PHE A 37 -26.16 -34.68 13.35
C PHE A 37 -26.19 -34.44 11.84
N THR A 38 -27.18 -33.71 11.37
CA THR A 38 -27.03 -32.92 10.17
C THR A 38 -25.98 -31.84 10.49
N THR A 39 -24.79 -31.98 9.94
CA THR A 39 -23.75 -30.96 10.05
C THR A 39 -24.20 -29.70 9.28
N VAL A 40 -24.86 -28.81 9.97
CA VAL A 40 -24.96 -27.44 9.50
C VAL A 40 -23.55 -26.85 9.64
N ALA A 41 -22.86 -26.67 8.51
CA ALA A 41 -21.62 -25.93 8.49
C ALA A 41 -21.92 -24.49 8.94
N THR A 42 -21.66 -24.21 10.23
CA THR A 42 -21.67 -22.84 10.71
C THR A 42 -20.54 -22.10 9.98
N PRO A 43 -20.83 -20.95 9.35
CA PRO A 43 -19.76 -20.13 8.80
C PRO A 43 -18.86 -19.75 9.97
N VAL A 44 -17.61 -20.16 9.93
CA VAL A 44 -16.58 -19.69 10.86
C VAL A 44 -16.47 -18.20 10.59
N ALA A 45 -16.99 -17.38 11.51
CA ALA A 45 -16.72 -15.96 11.47
C ALA A 45 -15.22 -15.81 11.68
N SER A 46 -14.50 -15.55 10.58
CA SER A 46 -13.12 -15.12 10.66
C SER A 46 -13.11 -13.87 11.53
N ALA A 47 -12.44 -13.95 12.68
CA ALA A 47 -12.14 -12.76 13.45
C ALA A 47 -11.44 -11.80 12.49
N ALA A 48 -12.07 -10.66 12.20
CA ALA A 48 -11.50 -9.62 11.38
C ALA A 48 -10.32 -9.04 12.16
N GLY A 49 -9.14 -9.62 11.99
CA GLY A 49 -7.90 -8.97 12.36
C GLY A 49 -7.84 -7.66 11.56
N THR A 50 -7.46 -6.57 12.21
CA THR A 50 -7.23 -5.29 11.53
C THR A 50 -6.06 -5.48 10.57
N CYS A 51 -6.38 -5.79 9.31
CA CYS A 51 -5.37 -5.82 8.27
C CYS A 51 -4.93 -4.39 7.97
N GLU A 52 -3.64 -4.15 8.01
CA GLU A 52 -3.03 -2.88 7.59
C GLU A 52 -2.03 -3.14 6.47
N PHE A 53 -2.00 -2.24 5.52
CA PHE A 53 -0.93 -2.15 4.54
C PHE A 53 -0.17 -0.84 4.78
N ASN A 54 1.09 -0.95 5.19
CA ASN A 54 1.95 0.19 5.47
C ASN A 54 3.02 0.31 4.39
N TRP A 55 3.03 1.44 3.68
CA TRP A 55 4.01 1.70 2.64
C TRP A 55 4.66 3.08 2.78
N GLY A 56 5.99 3.06 2.89
CA GLY A 56 6.75 4.29 3.12
C GLY A 56 6.81 5.24 1.92
N ILE A 57 6.43 4.81 0.72
CA ILE A 57 6.79 5.51 -0.50
C ILE A 57 8.29 5.88 -0.45
N LYS A 58 8.90 6.33 -1.49
CA LYS A 58 10.34 6.65 -1.46
C LYS A 58 10.60 7.80 -0.47
N GLN A 59 11.41 7.56 0.56
CA GLN A 59 11.76 8.56 1.57
C GLN A 59 12.25 9.87 0.95
N SER A 60 13.14 9.79 -0.06
CA SER A 60 13.65 10.98 -0.74
C SER A 60 12.58 11.78 -1.46
N TYR A 61 11.51 11.13 -1.94
CA TYR A 61 10.37 11.82 -2.52
C TYR A 61 9.57 12.56 -1.45
N ARG A 62 9.31 11.93 -0.30
CA ARG A 62 8.64 12.58 0.82
C ARG A 62 9.45 13.79 1.34
N ALA A 63 10.77 13.62 1.48
CA ALA A 63 11.67 14.69 1.88
C ALA A 63 11.70 15.84 0.85
N TYR A 64 11.68 15.53 -0.45
CA TYR A 64 11.59 16.53 -1.50
C TYR A 64 10.28 17.33 -1.43
N ILE A 65 9.14 16.66 -1.30
CA ILE A 65 7.83 17.31 -1.18
C ILE A 65 7.79 18.29 0.00
N GLN A 66 8.27 17.86 1.17
CA GLN A 66 8.28 18.68 2.40
C GLN A 66 9.44 19.70 2.44
N GLY A 67 10.39 19.56 1.53
CA GLY A 67 11.63 20.34 1.54
C GLY A 67 11.49 21.74 0.94
N PRO A 68 12.58 22.52 1.01
CA PRO A 68 12.58 23.93 0.57
C PRO A 68 12.42 24.11 -0.94
N VAL A 69 12.59 23.05 -1.73
CA VAL A 69 12.46 23.08 -3.20
C VAL A 69 10.99 23.00 -3.61
N ALA A 70 10.28 21.94 -3.22
CA ALA A 70 8.87 21.79 -3.57
C ALA A 70 7.96 22.63 -2.68
N LYS A 71 8.33 22.86 -1.41
CA LYS A 71 7.55 23.62 -0.41
C LYS A 71 6.08 23.17 -0.37
N GLY A 72 5.89 21.86 -0.49
CA GLY A 72 4.60 21.26 -0.66
C GLY A 72 4.19 20.40 0.53
N GLY A 73 3.26 19.49 0.28
CA GLY A 73 2.76 18.58 1.27
C GLY A 73 2.00 17.42 0.65
N TRP A 74 1.34 16.70 1.51
CA TRP A 74 0.38 15.69 1.11
C TRP A 74 -0.82 15.69 2.04
N GLY A 75 -1.94 15.28 1.50
CA GLY A 75 -3.17 15.04 2.20
C GLY A 75 -3.92 13.92 1.52
N GLY A 76 -5.04 13.51 2.08
CA GLY A 76 -5.84 12.45 1.49
C GLY A 76 -7.04 12.10 2.33
N ASP A 77 -7.83 11.19 1.81
CA ASP A 77 -9.00 10.64 2.48
C ASP A 77 -8.82 9.12 2.64
N GLY A 78 -9.15 8.60 3.82
CA GLY A 78 -9.05 7.17 4.11
C GLY A 78 -7.64 6.60 4.26
N ILE A 79 -6.58 7.44 4.19
CA ILE A 79 -5.18 7.05 4.36
C ILE A 79 -4.58 7.78 5.56
N GLY A 80 -4.04 7.00 6.52
CA GLY A 80 -3.27 7.54 7.63
C GLY A 80 -1.79 7.74 7.28
N PHE A 81 -1.06 8.43 8.14
CA PHE A 81 0.38 8.52 8.08
C PHE A 81 0.96 8.35 9.48
N ASN A 82 2.01 7.54 9.61
CA ASN A 82 2.71 7.31 10.87
C ASN A 82 4.22 7.51 10.69
N GLY A 83 4.87 7.93 11.77
CA GLY A 83 6.30 8.15 11.80
C GLY A 83 6.75 9.50 11.25
N ASP A 84 8.04 9.62 10.94
CA ASP A 84 8.66 10.86 10.47
C ASP A 84 8.34 11.12 9.00
N LYS A 85 7.80 12.30 8.71
CA LYS A 85 7.43 12.71 7.34
C LYS A 85 8.61 12.65 6.37
N THR A 86 9.79 13.01 6.80
CA THR A 86 11.01 13.07 5.98
C THR A 86 12.00 11.95 6.29
N GLY A 87 11.82 11.26 7.40
CA GLY A 87 12.71 10.22 7.89
C GLY A 87 12.41 8.81 7.35
N PRO A 88 13.25 7.84 7.72
CA PRO A 88 13.15 6.48 7.19
C PRO A 88 11.92 5.71 7.70
N ASN A 89 11.36 6.10 8.85
CA ASN A 89 10.28 5.37 9.52
C ASN A 89 8.88 5.86 9.13
N GLY A 90 8.78 6.86 8.26
CA GLY A 90 7.49 7.37 7.80
C GLY A 90 6.80 6.40 6.85
N ALA A 91 5.51 6.13 7.08
CA ALA A 91 4.70 5.27 6.23
C ALA A 91 3.25 5.74 6.15
N PHE A 92 2.69 5.65 4.96
CA PHE A 92 1.26 5.76 4.73
C PHE A 92 0.58 4.47 5.15
N GLN A 93 -0.58 4.59 5.79
CA GLN A 93 -1.34 3.49 6.35
C GLN A 93 -2.63 3.34 5.55
N PHE A 94 -2.76 2.23 4.86
CA PHE A 94 -3.92 1.90 4.04
C PHE A 94 -4.75 0.81 4.73
N ARG A 95 -6.04 0.79 4.44
CA ARG A 95 -6.95 -0.28 4.88
C ARG A 95 -7.24 -1.22 3.72
N PRO A 96 -6.71 -2.47 3.76
CA PRO A 96 -7.00 -3.47 2.75
C PRO A 96 -8.48 -3.84 2.77
N GLN A 97 -9.03 -4.05 1.58
CA GLN A 97 -10.34 -4.63 1.37
C GLN A 97 -10.25 -6.15 1.19
N LYS A 98 -11.38 -6.78 0.92
CA LYS A 98 -11.45 -8.22 0.68
C LYS A 98 -10.59 -8.61 -0.54
N PRO A 99 -9.64 -9.55 -0.38
CA PRO A 99 -8.85 -10.05 -1.50
C PRO A 99 -9.73 -10.68 -2.59
N GLN A 100 -9.32 -10.48 -3.82
CA GLN A 100 -9.88 -11.13 -5.01
C GLN A 100 -8.86 -12.14 -5.53
N VAL A 101 -9.30 -13.36 -5.80
CA VAL A 101 -8.44 -14.44 -6.30
C VAL A 101 -8.85 -14.80 -7.70
N ASN A 102 -7.88 -14.78 -8.62
CA ASN A 102 -8.07 -15.23 -10.00
C ASN A 102 -6.90 -16.14 -10.39
N GLY A 103 -7.16 -17.45 -10.41
CA GLY A 103 -6.11 -18.45 -10.60
C GLY A 103 -5.04 -18.38 -9.52
N ASP A 104 -3.81 -18.12 -9.91
CA ASP A 104 -2.64 -17.97 -9.04
C ASP A 104 -2.35 -16.52 -8.61
N THR A 105 -3.20 -15.60 -9.01
CA THR A 105 -3.07 -14.17 -8.72
C THR A 105 -4.03 -13.73 -7.63
N VAL A 106 -3.54 -13.00 -6.66
CA VAL A 106 -4.33 -12.36 -5.60
C VAL A 106 -4.23 -10.86 -5.75
N THR A 107 -5.38 -10.20 -5.84
CA THR A 107 -5.48 -8.74 -5.85
C THR A 107 -6.16 -8.25 -4.59
N VAL A 108 -5.51 -7.37 -3.88
CA VAL A 108 -6.03 -6.75 -2.65
C VAL A 108 -6.27 -5.27 -2.93
N PRO A 109 -7.52 -4.83 -3.09
CA PRO A 109 -7.84 -3.42 -3.17
C PRO A 109 -7.54 -2.73 -1.83
N LEU A 110 -7.11 -1.47 -1.89
CA LEU A 110 -6.84 -0.65 -0.72
C LEU A 110 -7.71 0.60 -0.76
N ASN A 111 -8.26 0.98 0.39
CA ASN A 111 -9.05 2.21 0.48
C ASN A 111 -8.16 3.44 0.49
N GLY A 112 -8.68 4.52 -0.06
CA GLY A 112 -8.20 5.87 0.15
C GLY A 112 -7.67 6.57 -1.09
N VAL A 113 -7.53 7.87 -0.94
CA VAL A 113 -6.97 8.79 -1.94
C VAL A 113 -5.81 9.53 -1.30
N LEU A 114 -4.70 9.66 -2.02
CA LEU A 114 -3.53 10.40 -1.57
C LEU A 114 -3.19 11.46 -2.61
N ARG A 115 -3.09 12.71 -2.17
CA ARG A 115 -2.69 13.82 -3.02
C ARG A 115 -1.37 14.40 -2.54
N PHE A 116 -0.46 14.64 -3.48
CA PHE A 116 0.77 15.40 -3.29
C PHE A 116 0.65 16.73 -4.02
N ASN A 117 1.11 17.79 -3.37
CA ASN A 117 1.14 19.13 -3.98
C ASN A 117 2.46 19.84 -3.66
N GLY A 118 2.80 20.81 -4.47
CA GLY A 118 4.00 21.64 -4.28
C GLY A 118 4.32 22.53 -5.46
N HIS A 119 5.44 23.25 -5.37
CA HIS A 119 5.86 24.20 -6.38
C HIS A 119 4.83 25.29 -6.67
N ASN A 120 4.23 25.85 -5.62
CA ASN A 120 3.37 27.03 -5.75
C ASN A 120 4.22 28.30 -5.77
N TYR A 121 4.14 29.03 -6.87
CA TYR A 121 4.85 30.30 -7.07
C TYR A 121 3.90 31.48 -7.22
N GLY A 122 2.73 31.44 -6.55
CA GLY A 122 1.69 32.46 -6.60
C GLY A 122 0.59 32.19 -7.62
N GLY A 123 0.48 30.95 -8.08
CA GLY A 123 -0.56 30.46 -8.98
C GLY A 123 -0.99 29.02 -8.61
N ASP A 124 -1.05 28.17 -9.61
CA ASP A 124 -1.31 26.75 -9.41
C ASP A 124 -0.13 26.04 -8.70
N ASP A 125 -0.41 24.97 -7.97
CA ASP A 125 0.61 24.01 -7.59
C ASP A 125 1.08 23.29 -8.86
N LEU A 126 2.33 23.50 -9.29
CA LEU A 126 2.86 22.85 -10.49
C LEU A 126 3.05 21.35 -10.28
N LEU A 127 3.35 20.93 -9.05
CA LEU A 127 3.26 19.56 -8.63
C LEU A 127 1.90 19.39 -7.98
N ASP A 128 1.02 18.67 -8.67
CA ASP A 128 -0.30 18.28 -8.17
C ASP A 128 -0.61 16.89 -8.71
N MET A 129 -0.52 15.91 -7.81
CA MET A 129 -0.69 14.50 -8.17
C MET A 129 -1.65 13.86 -7.18
N THR A 130 -2.72 13.29 -7.70
CA THR A 130 -3.68 12.50 -6.93
C THR A 130 -3.53 11.03 -7.31
N LEU A 131 -3.43 10.18 -6.31
CA LEU A 131 -3.33 8.72 -6.42
C LEU A 131 -4.56 8.11 -5.77
N SER A 132 -5.25 7.23 -6.49
CA SER A 132 -6.48 6.57 -6.07
C SER A 132 -6.55 5.14 -6.59
N ASP A 133 -7.60 4.42 -6.27
CA ASP A 133 -7.85 3.04 -6.68
C ASP A 133 -6.65 2.10 -6.49
N TRP A 134 -6.07 2.21 -5.30
CA TRP A 134 -4.89 1.47 -4.91
C TRP A 134 -5.13 -0.03 -4.90
N LYS A 135 -4.21 -0.80 -5.46
CA LYS A 135 -4.27 -2.27 -5.47
C LYS A 135 -2.88 -2.86 -5.21
N VAL A 136 -2.85 -3.96 -4.46
CA VAL A 136 -1.67 -4.84 -4.40
C VAL A 136 -2.01 -6.10 -5.17
N ARG A 137 -1.33 -6.35 -6.28
CA ARG A 137 -1.47 -7.55 -7.11
C ARG A 137 -0.28 -8.46 -6.90
N ALA A 138 -0.51 -9.67 -6.37
CA ALA A 138 0.54 -10.62 -6.04
C ALA A 138 0.38 -11.93 -6.81
N LYS A 139 1.50 -12.45 -7.32
CA LYS A 139 1.60 -13.74 -8.01
C LYS A 139 2.95 -14.39 -7.70
N GLY A 140 2.90 -15.63 -7.18
CA GLY A 140 4.11 -16.31 -6.75
C GLY A 140 4.92 -15.47 -5.76
N LYS A 141 6.16 -15.15 -6.06
CA LYS A 141 7.06 -14.34 -5.22
C LYS A 141 7.14 -12.86 -5.62
N THR A 142 6.22 -12.37 -6.40
CA THR A 142 6.22 -10.96 -6.83
C THR A 142 4.90 -10.29 -6.45
N ALA A 143 4.96 -9.09 -5.94
CA ALA A 143 3.81 -8.21 -5.80
C ALA A 143 4.06 -6.88 -6.52
N GLU A 144 3.00 -6.31 -7.05
CA GLU A 144 2.97 -5.00 -7.70
C GLU A 144 2.00 -4.10 -6.94
N ILE A 145 2.36 -2.83 -6.80
CA ILE A 145 1.46 -1.80 -6.29
C ILE A 145 0.99 -1.01 -7.50
N LEU A 146 -0.33 -1.00 -7.69
CA LEU A 146 -1.00 -0.33 -8.79
C LEU A 146 -1.84 0.83 -8.25
N VAL A 147 -1.98 1.86 -9.05
CA VAL A 147 -2.81 3.03 -8.75
C VAL A 147 -3.39 3.64 -10.02
N ASP A 148 -4.51 4.30 -9.87
CA ASP A 148 -4.93 5.34 -10.80
C ASP A 148 -4.30 6.66 -10.39
N TYR A 149 -3.86 7.44 -11.36
CA TYR A 149 -3.35 8.77 -11.05
C TYR A 149 -3.92 9.87 -11.93
N VAL A 150 -3.97 11.04 -11.33
CA VAL A 150 -4.18 12.30 -12.02
C VAL A 150 -3.00 13.21 -11.67
N SER A 151 -2.35 13.77 -12.68
CA SER A 151 -1.27 14.74 -12.52
C SER A 151 -1.33 15.78 -13.64
N TYR A 152 -0.37 16.67 -13.70
CA TYR A 152 -0.31 17.74 -14.69
C TYR A 152 1.13 17.91 -15.20
N GLU A 153 1.25 18.23 -16.46
CA GLU A 153 2.52 18.65 -17.03
C GLU A 153 3.00 19.96 -16.40
N SER A 154 4.31 20.12 -16.36
CA SER A 154 4.95 21.39 -15.96
C SER A 154 6.19 21.58 -16.82
N ASP A 155 6.20 22.67 -17.58
CA ASP A 155 7.35 23.04 -18.41
C ASP A 155 8.41 23.87 -17.67
N MET A 156 8.14 24.22 -16.40
CA MET A 156 8.99 25.07 -15.57
C MET A 156 9.24 26.51 -16.13
N VAL A 157 8.74 26.80 -17.31
CA VAL A 157 8.81 28.14 -17.93
C VAL A 157 7.70 29.02 -17.39
N ASN A 158 6.46 28.53 -17.44
CA ASN A 158 5.32 29.21 -16.84
C ASN A 158 5.07 28.70 -15.42
N LYS A 159 5.68 29.35 -14.44
CA LYS A 159 5.60 28.94 -13.04
C LYS A 159 4.26 29.26 -12.35
N SER A 160 3.31 29.88 -13.03
CA SER A 160 2.01 30.22 -12.45
C SER A 160 0.88 29.31 -12.87
N LYS A 161 1.06 28.48 -13.88
CA LYS A 161 0.00 27.59 -14.41
C LYS A 161 0.52 26.18 -14.67
N ARG A 162 -0.32 25.20 -14.39
CA ARG A 162 -0.12 23.83 -14.79
C ARG A 162 -0.35 23.67 -16.30
N GLY A 163 0.34 22.70 -16.90
CA GLY A 163 0.11 22.27 -18.27
C GLY A 163 -1.08 21.32 -18.40
N ALA A 164 -1.04 20.46 -19.40
CA ALA A 164 -2.10 19.50 -19.68
C ALA A 164 -2.26 18.50 -18.54
N LYS A 165 -3.50 18.09 -18.30
CA LYS A 165 -3.83 17.00 -17.39
C LYS A 165 -3.35 15.67 -17.96
N ILE A 166 -2.68 14.88 -17.16
CA ILE A 166 -2.26 13.51 -17.47
C ILE A 166 -2.90 12.53 -16.48
N THR A 167 -3.28 11.36 -16.95
CA THR A 167 -3.92 10.32 -16.14
C THR A 167 -3.33 8.95 -16.47
N GLY A 168 -3.34 8.06 -15.50
CA GLY A 168 -3.10 6.63 -15.70
C GLY A 168 -4.13 5.82 -14.94
N ASP A 169 -4.37 4.61 -15.41
CA ASP A 169 -5.32 3.64 -14.89
C ASP A 169 -4.57 2.34 -14.63
N ASP A 170 -4.67 1.81 -13.42
CA ASP A 170 -3.95 0.60 -12.97
C ASP A 170 -2.43 0.62 -13.24
N GLU A 171 -1.80 1.77 -13.11
CA GLU A 171 -0.37 1.94 -13.35
C GLU A 171 0.48 1.31 -12.24
N VAL A 172 1.47 0.50 -12.64
CA VAL A 172 2.39 -0.15 -11.70
C VAL A 172 3.45 0.84 -11.22
N ILE A 173 3.32 1.32 -9.99
CA ILE A 173 4.25 2.30 -9.40
C ILE A 173 5.34 1.68 -8.54
N ALA A 174 5.18 0.42 -8.13
CA ALA A 174 6.22 -0.31 -7.40
C ALA A 174 6.11 -1.82 -7.62
N LYS A 175 7.26 -2.50 -7.54
CA LYS A 175 7.38 -3.96 -7.51
C LYS A 175 8.10 -4.39 -6.24
N VAL A 176 7.59 -5.46 -5.62
CA VAL A 176 8.09 -6.02 -4.37
C VAL A 176 8.39 -7.49 -4.56
N ASN A 177 9.58 -7.92 -4.17
CA ASN A 177 9.91 -9.35 -4.07
C ASN A 177 9.47 -9.86 -2.71
N LEU A 178 8.59 -10.86 -2.71
CA LEU A 178 8.07 -11.46 -1.49
C LEU A 178 9.05 -12.48 -0.93
N SER A 179 9.20 -12.52 0.38
CA SER A 179 10.02 -13.53 1.08
C SER A 179 9.45 -14.94 0.95
N THR A 180 8.11 -15.05 0.91
CA THR A 180 7.39 -16.30 0.67
C THR A 180 6.41 -16.14 -0.49
N PRO A 181 6.19 -17.19 -1.32
CA PRO A 181 5.18 -17.12 -2.37
C PRO A 181 3.77 -16.90 -1.78
N VAL A 182 2.97 -16.11 -2.48
CA VAL A 182 1.55 -15.98 -2.14
C VAL A 182 0.84 -17.32 -2.40
N ASN A 183 -0.04 -17.72 -1.47
CA ASN A 183 -0.88 -18.91 -1.61
C ASN A 183 -2.35 -18.49 -1.72
N PRO A 184 -2.93 -18.46 -2.91
CA PRO A 184 -4.31 -18.05 -3.12
C PRO A 184 -5.35 -18.91 -2.38
N GLY A 185 -5.03 -20.18 -2.10
CA GLY A 185 -5.93 -21.11 -1.43
C GLY A 185 -5.94 -21.05 0.10
N SER A 186 -5.08 -20.24 0.72
CA SER A 186 -4.93 -20.22 2.19
C SER A 186 -5.99 -19.42 2.94
N GLY A 187 -6.88 -18.70 2.25
CA GLY A 187 -7.85 -17.78 2.87
C GLY A 187 -7.24 -16.57 3.57
N SER A 188 -5.92 -16.50 3.66
CA SER A 188 -5.16 -15.36 4.19
C SER A 188 -3.98 -15.05 3.26
N VAL A 189 -3.69 -13.78 3.09
CA VAL A 189 -2.55 -13.31 2.30
C VAL A 189 -1.60 -12.57 3.23
N ASN A 190 -0.36 -13.08 3.32
CA ASN A 190 0.71 -12.40 4.04
C ASN A 190 1.73 -11.90 3.00
N LEU A 191 1.83 -10.58 2.89
CA LEU A 191 2.74 -9.92 1.98
C LEU A 191 3.86 -9.28 2.81
N SER A 192 5.02 -9.91 2.86
CA SER A 192 6.23 -9.35 3.46
C SER A 192 7.35 -9.31 2.42
N GLY A 193 7.95 -8.16 2.24
CA GLY A 193 9.02 -7.93 1.28
C GLY A 193 10.04 -6.92 1.78
#